data_1de5c47079a0ed739e5fc543093a8ef1
#
_entry.id   1de5c47079a0ed739e5fc543093a8ef1
#
_cell.length_a   1.000
_cell.length_b   1.000
_cell.length_c   1.000
_cell.angle_alpha   90.00
_cell.angle_beta   90.00
_cell.angle_gamma   90.00
#
_symmetry.space_group_name_H-M   'P 1'
#
loop_
_entity.id
_entity.type
_entity.pdbx_description
1 polymer ?
#
loop_
_entity_poly.entity_id
_entity_poly.type
_entity_poly.pdbx_seq_one_letter_code
_entity_poly.pdbx_strand_id
1 'polypeptide(L)'
;MHERLLLIEDEEDLRMTLTDRLRSEGYEIDCAEDGELGLHSATESAYDLIILDIMLPKKNGFDVCRDLRQAGLITPVLMLTARGQIVDKVIGLKLGADDYLTKPFEMIELLARIEAILRRAPNRPCGHNGVYHVGRLCVNVRGTEVTRDGKSVSLSAREFQLLRYFLEHRGTTLSRNEILKEVWGYSVKTFTRTVDVHVASLRQKLGDDPKEPRFIVTVTGLGYKFVA
;
A
#
# COMPACT_ATOMS: atom_id res chain seq x y z
N MET A 1 14.16 10.01 3.21
CA MET A 1 13.04 10.56 2.41
C MET A 1 11.92 10.76 3.40
N HIS A 2 11.29 11.94 3.38
CA HIS A 2 10.13 12.21 4.23
C HIS A 2 8.88 11.73 3.48
N GLU A 3 7.94 11.09 4.19
CA GLU A 3 6.66 10.68 3.61
C GLU A 3 5.83 11.90 3.29
N ARG A 4 5.24 11.90 2.08
CA ARG A 4 4.42 13.00 1.58
C ARG A 4 2.95 12.68 1.75
N LEU A 5 2.24 13.47 2.55
CA LEU A 5 0.83 13.28 2.86
C LEU A 5 -0.01 14.37 2.22
N LEU A 6 -1.22 14.01 1.78
CA LEU A 6 -2.24 14.96 1.34
C LEU A 6 -3.32 15.05 2.41
N LEU A 7 -3.53 16.23 2.97
CA LEU A 7 -4.60 16.51 3.93
C LEU A 7 -5.74 17.25 3.22
N ILE A 8 -6.93 16.66 3.19
CA ILE A 8 -8.14 17.24 2.59
C ILE A 8 -9.13 17.51 3.72
N GLU A 9 -9.24 18.76 4.12
CA GLU A 9 -10.00 19.24 5.29
C GLU A 9 -10.47 20.67 5.00
N ASP A 10 -11.73 20.97 5.16
CA ASP A 10 -12.29 22.31 4.89
C ASP A 10 -12.14 23.27 6.09
N GLU A 11 -12.15 22.76 7.31
CA GLU A 11 -11.98 23.58 8.52
C GLU A 11 -10.55 24.08 8.63
N GLU A 12 -10.37 25.40 8.43
CA GLU A 12 -9.03 26.04 8.36
C GLU A 12 -8.21 25.82 9.62
N ASP A 13 -8.80 26.01 10.81
CA ASP A 13 -8.10 25.88 12.10
C ASP A 13 -7.62 24.45 12.32
N LEU A 14 -8.45 23.46 12.01
CA LEU A 14 -8.09 22.05 12.10
C LEU A 14 -7.01 21.71 11.08
N ARG A 15 -7.15 22.16 9.83
CA ARG A 15 -6.19 21.93 8.74
C ARG A 15 -4.81 22.50 9.13
N MET A 16 -4.75 23.73 9.67
CA MET A 16 -3.50 24.34 10.14
C MET A 16 -2.87 23.55 11.28
N THR A 17 -3.66 23.23 12.29
CA THR A 17 -3.19 22.47 13.47
C THR A 17 -2.62 21.10 13.07
N LEU A 18 -3.32 20.37 12.20
CA LEU A 18 -2.87 19.07 11.70
C LEU A 18 -1.59 19.20 10.86
N THR A 19 -1.53 20.21 10.00
CA THR A 19 -0.38 20.46 9.14
C THR A 19 0.87 20.73 9.97
N ASP A 20 0.79 21.63 10.93
CA ASP A 20 1.93 21.99 11.78
C ASP A 20 2.41 20.80 12.61
N ARG A 21 1.47 20.04 13.16
CA ARG A 21 1.82 18.87 13.95
C ARG A 21 2.45 17.77 13.10
N LEU A 22 1.89 17.45 11.96
CA LEU A 22 2.42 16.41 11.06
C LEU A 22 3.80 16.82 10.52
N ARG A 23 4.01 18.08 10.18
CA ARG A 23 5.33 18.60 9.80
C ARG A 23 6.35 18.46 10.92
N SER A 24 5.95 18.70 12.17
CA SER A 24 6.85 18.53 13.34
C SER A 24 7.27 17.08 13.56
N GLU A 25 6.48 16.12 13.10
CA GLU A 25 6.81 14.67 13.10
C GLU A 25 7.65 14.25 11.87
N GLY A 26 7.97 15.20 10.96
CA GLY A 26 8.85 14.96 9.82
C GLY A 26 8.15 14.61 8.51
N TYR A 27 6.82 14.73 8.42
CA TYR A 27 6.07 14.53 7.19
C TYR A 27 6.09 15.76 6.27
N GLU A 28 6.08 15.54 4.97
CA GLU A 28 5.79 16.59 3.99
C GLU A 28 4.27 16.66 3.76
N ILE A 29 3.65 17.84 3.95
CA ILE A 29 2.19 17.98 3.91
C ILE A 29 1.78 18.97 2.82
N ASP A 30 0.95 18.46 1.89
CA ASP A 30 0.13 19.28 1.01
C ASP A 30 -1.31 19.31 1.52
N CYS A 31 -2.01 20.42 1.30
CA CYS A 31 -3.37 20.64 1.79
C CYS A 31 -4.32 20.95 0.64
N ALA A 32 -5.57 20.50 0.80
CA ALA A 32 -6.71 20.92 -0.01
C ALA A 32 -7.88 21.26 0.91
N GLU A 33 -8.64 22.31 0.56
CA GLU A 33 -9.76 22.83 1.35
C GLU A 33 -11.11 22.26 0.93
N ASP A 34 -11.17 21.50 -0.14
CA ASP A 34 -12.38 20.86 -0.64
C ASP A 34 -12.07 19.55 -1.38
N GLY A 35 -13.12 18.76 -1.63
CA GLY A 35 -12.98 17.47 -2.27
C GLY A 35 -12.57 17.50 -3.73
N GLU A 36 -12.87 18.56 -4.48
CA GLU A 36 -12.47 18.69 -5.90
C GLU A 36 -10.98 19.00 -6.00
N LEU A 37 -10.49 19.96 -5.21
CA LEU A 37 -9.07 20.29 -5.11
C LEU A 37 -8.27 19.08 -4.59
N GLY A 38 -8.79 18.38 -3.59
CA GLY A 38 -8.17 17.17 -3.07
C GLY A 38 -8.02 16.07 -4.10
N LEU A 39 -9.08 15.78 -4.86
CA LEU A 39 -9.05 14.81 -5.95
C LEU A 39 -8.05 15.21 -7.04
N HIS A 40 -8.07 16.48 -7.44
CA HIS A 40 -7.12 17.01 -8.43
C HIS A 40 -5.68 16.85 -7.96
N SER A 41 -5.35 17.27 -6.74
CA SER A 41 -4.00 17.13 -6.17
C SER A 41 -3.55 15.67 -6.12
N ALA A 42 -4.44 14.76 -5.72
CA ALA A 42 -4.15 13.33 -5.62
C ALA A 42 -3.93 12.66 -7.00
N THR A 43 -4.48 13.24 -8.08
CA THR A 43 -4.27 12.73 -9.45
C THR A 43 -3.01 13.28 -10.10
N GLU A 44 -2.62 14.53 -9.79
CA GLU A 44 -1.45 15.18 -10.36
C GLU A 44 -0.14 14.85 -9.63
N SER A 45 -0.22 14.48 -8.36
CA SER A 45 0.95 14.23 -7.52
C SER A 45 0.87 12.89 -6.79
N ALA A 46 2.05 12.33 -6.46
CA ALA A 46 2.14 11.11 -5.67
C ALA A 46 2.18 11.43 -4.18
N TYR A 47 1.36 10.73 -3.43
CA TYR A 47 1.32 10.78 -1.97
C TYR A 47 1.45 9.37 -1.38
N ASP A 48 1.97 9.31 -0.17
CA ASP A 48 2.11 8.06 0.59
C ASP A 48 0.86 7.73 1.38
N LEU A 49 0.09 8.75 1.74
CA LEU A 49 -1.19 8.65 2.43
C LEU A 49 -2.03 9.89 2.13
N ILE A 50 -3.33 9.69 2.01
CA ILE A 50 -4.34 10.75 1.96
C ILE A 50 -5.13 10.73 3.27
N ILE A 51 -5.15 11.85 3.98
CA ILE A 51 -6.04 12.09 5.13
C ILE A 51 -7.23 12.87 4.61
N LEU A 52 -8.43 12.31 4.73
CA LEU A 52 -9.60 12.76 3.99
C LEU A 52 -10.79 12.96 4.92
N ASP A 53 -11.25 14.19 5.09
CA ASP A 53 -12.55 14.42 5.74
C ASP A 53 -13.70 13.93 4.86
N ILE A 54 -14.73 13.40 5.49
CA ILE A 54 -15.96 12.99 4.81
C ILE A 54 -16.82 14.21 4.46
N MET A 55 -16.91 15.17 5.37
CA MET A 55 -17.84 16.30 5.26
C MET A 55 -17.20 17.49 4.55
N LEU A 56 -16.83 17.32 3.29
CA LEU A 56 -16.19 18.36 2.48
C LEU A 56 -17.18 19.08 1.58
N PRO A 57 -16.95 20.39 1.29
CA PRO A 57 -17.69 21.12 0.29
C PRO A 57 -17.33 20.65 -1.12
N LYS A 58 -18.18 21.00 -2.09
CA LYS A 58 -18.11 20.67 -3.52
C LYS A 58 -18.20 19.15 -3.80
N LYS A 59 -17.34 18.34 -3.21
CA LYS A 59 -17.36 16.88 -3.36
C LYS A 59 -17.09 16.24 -2.01
N ASN A 60 -18.01 15.41 -1.52
CA ASN A 60 -17.83 14.73 -0.23
C ASN A 60 -16.71 13.68 -0.26
N GLY A 61 -16.14 13.35 0.91
CA GLY A 61 -14.99 12.46 1.00
C GLY A 61 -15.25 11.04 0.49
N PHE A 62 -16.49 10.53 0.56
CA PHE A 62 -16.82 9.22 0.00
C PHE A 62 -16.73 9.23 -1.53
N ASP A 63 -17.22 10.29 -2.18
CA ASP A 63 -17.12 10.44 -3.62
C ASP A 63 -15.67 10.65 -4.05
N VAL A 64 -14.88 11.42 -3.30
CA VAL A 64 -13.43 11.55 -3.52
C VAL A 64 -12.77 10.17 -3.47
N CYS A 65 -12.99 9.39 -2.42
CA CYS A 65 -12.39 8.06 -2.27
C CYS A 65 -12.79 7.12 -3.41
N ARG A 66 -14.07 7.08 -3.77
CA ARG A 66 -14.57 6.29 -4.91
C ARG A 66 -13.87 6.69 -6.21
N ASP A 67 -13.80 7.97 -6.50
CA ASP A 67 -13.23 8.48 -7.75
C ASP A 67 -11.71 8.24 -7.81
N LEU A 68 -10.99 8.34 -6.69
CA LEU A 68 -9.59 7.93 -6.56
C LEU A 68 -9.42 6.45 -6.95
N ARG A 69 -10.29 5.57 -6.45
CA ARG A 69 -10.23 4.13 -6.76
C ARG A 69 -10.63 3.83 -8.21
N GLN A 70 -11.59 4.56 -8.76
CA GLN A 70 -11.96 4.45 -10.19
C GLN A 70 -10.84 4.94 -11.12
N ALA A 71 -10.12 6.00 -10.73
CA ALA A 71 -8.91 6.45 -11.41
C ALA A 71 -7.74 5.48 -11.26
N GLY A 72 -7.95 4.41 -10.47
CA GLY A 72 -6.96 3.38 -10.22
C GLY A 72 -5.88 3.78 -9.23
N LEU A 73 -6.04 4.84 -8.46
CA LEU A 73 -5.11 5.23 -7.40
C LEU A 73 -5.28 4.30 -6.20
N ILE A 74 -4.17 3.71 -5.77
CA ILE A 74 -4.11 2.79 -4.61
C ILE A 74 -3.52 3.44 -3.37
N THR A 75 -3.20 4.74 -3.45
CA THR A 75 -2.72 5.51 -2.30
C THR A 75 -3.63 5.25 -1.11
N PRO A 76 -3.08 4.86 0.06
CA PRO A 76 -3.88 4.63 1.25
C PRO A 76 -4.69 5.86 1.64
N VAL A 77 -5.90 5.64 2.15
CA VAL A 77 -6.81 6.70 2.58
C VAL A 77 -7.21 6.47 4.03
N LEU A 78 -6.89 7.42 4.90
CA LEU A 78 -7.41 7.53 6.26
C LEU A 78 -8.56 8.53 6.27
N MET A 79 -9.78 8.05 6.52
CA MET A 79 -10.95 8.92 6.58
C MET A 79 -11.13 9.54 7.97
N LEU A 80 -11.40 10.85 8.01
CA LEU A 80 -11.87 11.55 9.20
C LEU A 80 -13.39 11.62 9.17
N THR A 81 -14.06 11.21 10.26
CA THR A 81 -15.53 11.12 10.30
C THR A 81 -16.10 11.73 11.58
N ALA A 82 -17.28 12.33 11.52
CA ALA A 82 -17.99 12.79 12.70
C ALA A 82 -18.50 11.61 13.57
N ARG A 83 -18.64 11.86 14.87
CA ARG A 83 -19.09 10.86 15.86
C ARG A 83 -20.53 10.46 15.59
N GLY A 84 -20.80 9.16 15.42
CA GLY A 84 -22.17 8.59 15.48
C GLY A 84 -22.64 7.79 14.27
N GLN A 85 -21.90 7.72 13.17
CA GLN A 85 -22.35 7.01 11.99
C GLN A 85 -21.55 5.71 11.78
N ILE A 86 -22.00 4.62 12.42
CA ILE A 86 -21.48 3.26 12.15
C ILE A 86 -21.64 2.92 10.66
N VAL A 87 -22.66 3.46 10.02
CA VAL A 87 -22.96 3.28 8.60
C VAL A 87 -21.82 3.85 7.73
N ASP A 88 -21.24 5.00 8.10
CA ASP A 88 -20.15 5.63 7.34
C ASP A 88 -18.89 4.78 7.34
N LYS A 89 -18.60 4.10 8.45
CA LYS A 89 -17.44 3.18 8.55
C LYS A 89 -17.57 1.99 7.59
N VAL A 90 -18.77 1.43 7.48
CA VAL A 90 -19.05 0.28 6.60
C VAL A 90 -19.05 0.71 5.12
N ILE A 91 -19.60 1.90 4.82
CA ILE A 91 -19.64 2.43 3.46
C ILE A 91 -18.23 2.75 2.98
N GLY A 92 -17.45 3.48 3.75
CA GLY A 92 -16.10 3.87 3.35
C GLY A 92 -15.16 2.68 3.14
N LEU A 93 -15.21 1.61 4.00
CA LEU A 93 -14.42 0.37 3.76
C LEU A 93 -14.81 -0.29 2.44
N LYS A 94 -16.10 -0.31 2.10
CA LYS A 94 -16.57 -0.82 0.80
C LYS A 94 -16.11 0.05 -0.36
N LEU A 95 -15.87 1.35 -0.12
CA LEU A 95 -15.37 2.29 -1.12
C LEU A 95 -13.83 2.29 -1.23
N GLY A 96 -13.13 1.53 -0.38
CA GLY A 96 -11.69 1.34 -0.49
C GLY A 96 -10.85 2.26 0.41
N ALA A 97 -11.41 2.80 1.49
CA ALA A 97 -10.63 3.41 2.56
C ALA A 97 -9.86 2.34 3.37
N ASP A 98 -8.70 2.71 3.88
CA ASP A 98 -7.80 1.78 4.59
C ASP A 98 -7.99 1.83 6.11
N ASP A 99 -8.42 2.97 6.66
CA ASP A 99 -8.77 3.13 8.09
C ASP A 99 -9.65 4.37 8.29
N TYR A 100 -10.16 4.55 9.51
CA TYR A 100 -11.00 5.70 9.94
C TYR A 100 -10.56 6.23 11.26
N LEU A 101 -10.78 7.54 11.44
CA LEU A 101 -10.63 8.23 12.72
C LEU A 101 -11.86 9.11 12.97
N THR A 102 -12.46 8.95 14.13
CA THR A 102 -13.69 9.66 14.49
C THR A 102 -13.35 10.99 15.17
N LYS A 103 -13.87 12.10 14.67
CA LYS A 103 -13.80 13.43 15.31
C LYS A 103 -14.75 13.49 16.52
N PRO A 104 -14.35 14.10 17.68
CA PRO A 104 -13.01 14.57 17.98
C PRO A 104 -12.03 13.42 18.28
N PHE A 105 -10.77 13.59 17.91
CA PHE A 105 -9.71 12.59 18.12
C PHE A 105 -8.50 13.22 18.82
N GLU A 106 -7.72 12.38 19.45
CA GLU A 106 -6.44 12.76 20.02
C GLU A 106 -5.34 12.68 18.95
N MET A 107 -4.42 13.64 18.96
CA MET A 107 -3.32 13.68 17.99
C MET A 107 -2.48 12.39 18.01
N ILE A 108 -2.27 11.81 19.19
CA ILE A 108 -1.52 10.55 19.33
C ILE A 108 -2.21 9.38 18.62
N GLU A 109 -3.55 9.37 18.57
CA GLU A 109 -4.31 8.36 17.84
C GLU A 109 -4.15 8.54 16.33
N LEU A 110 -4.24 9.78 15.83
CA LEU A 110 -4.01 10.10 14.44
C LEU A 110 -2.62 9.64 13.98
N LEU A 111 -1.58 9.99 14.72
CA LEU A 111 -0.19 9.62 14.41
C LEU A 111 0.00 8.10 14.41
N ALA A 112 -0.54 7.40 15.41
CA ALA A 112 -0.45 5.94 15.49
C ALA A 112 -1.13 5.25 14.28
N ARG A 113 -2.25 5.79 13.79
CA ARG A 113 -2.95 5.27 12.60
C ARG A 113 -2.18 5.56 11.32
N ILE A 114 -1.65 6.78 11.16
CA ILE A 114 -0.78 7.15 10.04
C ILE A 114 0.41 6.18 9.95
N GLU A 115 1.15 6.01 11.05
CA GLU A 115 2.27 5.08 11.10
C GLU A 115 1.86 3.63 10.79
N ALA A 116 0.71 3.18 11.31
CA ALA A 116 0.21 1.83 11.06
C ALA A 116 -0.16 1.63 9.59
N ILE A 117 -0.74 2.62 8.92
CA ILE A 117 -1.08 2.58 7.50
C ILE A 117 0.20 2.62 6.67
N LEU A 118 1.11 3.55 6.93
CA LEU A 118 2.38 3.69 6.20
C LEU A 118 3.26 2.44 6.35
N ARG A 119 3.26 1.81 7.52
CA ARG A 119 3.95 0.52 7.76
C ARG A 119 3.31 -0.64 7.01
N ARG A 120 1.98 -0.65 6.84
CA ARG A 120 1.22 -1.66 6.08
C ARG A 120 1.19 -1.35 4.59
N ALA A 121 1.37 -0.07 4.22
CA ALA A 121 1.53 0.30 2.83
C ALA A 121 2.71 -0.49 2.29
N PRO A 122 2.51 -1.36 1.29
CA PRO A 122 3.58 -2.13 0.71
C PRO A 122 4.66 -1.15 0.27
N ASN A 123 5.93 -1.48 0.61
CA ASN A 123 7.10 -0.70 0.21
C ASN A 123 6.89 -0.20 -1.22
N ARG A 124 6.83 1.10 -1.37
CA ARG A 124 6.42 1.86 -2.57
C ARG A 124 6.73 1.13 -3.86
N PRO A 125 5.74 0.92 -4.75
CA PRO A 125 6.09 0.72 -6.14
C PRO A 125 6.84 1.98 -6.59
N CYS A 126 8.08 1.84 -7.03
CA CYS A 126 8.74 2.89 -7.80
C CYS A 126 7.96 3.07 -9.11
N GLY A 127 6.95 3.96 -9.12
CA GLY A 127 6.18 4.27 -10.32
C GLY A 127 4.69 4.49 -10.06
N HIS A 128 4.14 5.53 -10.64
CA HIS A 128 2.77 6.02 -10.53
C HIS A 128 1.63 5.04 -10.91
N ASN A 129 1.92 3.74 -11.21
CA ASN A 129 0.96 2.83 -11.84
C ASN A 129 0.97 1.38 -11.31
N GLY A 130 1.46 1.12 -10.10
CA GLY A 130 1.55 -0.28 -9.62
C GLY A 130 2.57 -1.12 -10.38
N VAL A 131 3.57 -0.45 -10.98
CA VAL A 131 4.68 -1.08 -11.69
C VAL A 131 5.92 -1.05 -10.82
N TYR A 132 6.44 -2.24 -10.51
CA TYR A 132 7.71 -2.39 -9.79
C TYR A 132 8.85 -2.58 -10.79
N HIS A 133 9.89 -1.77 -10.66
CA HIS A 133 11.14 -1.95 -11.38
C HIS A 133 12.20 -2.49 -10.43
N VAL A 134 12.70 -3.69 -10.72
CA VAL A 134 13.66 -4.39 -9.87
C VAL A 134 14.80 -4.91 -10.76
N GLY A 135 15.85 -4.13 -10.87
CA GLY A 135 16.93 -4.42 -11.81
C GLY A 135 16.41 -4.51 -13.26
N ARG A 136 16.44 -5.71 -13.85
CA ARG A 136 15.94 -5.97 -15.21
C ARG A 136 14.49 -6.44 -15.26
N LEU A 137 13.85 -6.58 -14.09
CA LEU A 137 12.45 -6.96 -13.99
C LEU A 137 11.56 -5.72 -13.96
N CYS A 138 10.45 -5.79 -14.68
CA CYS A 138 9.35 -4.85 -14.58
C CYS A 138 8.09 -5.66 -14.29
N VAL A 139 7.44 -5.37 -13.16
CA VAL A 139 6.25 -6.09 -12.69
C VAL A 139 5.09 -5.11 -12.61
N ASN A 140 4.15 -5.23 -13.52
CA ASN A 140 2.89 -4.48 -13.50
C ASN A 140 1.85 -5.28 -12.71
N VAL A 141 1.62 -4.88 -11.46
CA VAL A 141 0.70 -5.61 -10.57
C VAL A 141 -0.76 -5.50 -11.05
N ARG A 142 -1.14 -4.39 -11.66
CA ARG A 142 -2.51 -4.18 -12.18
C ARG A 142 -2.76 -4.98 -13.45
N GLY A 143 -1.81 -4.94 -14.38
CA GLY A 143 -1.88 -5.68 -15.64
C GLY A 143 -1.58 -7.16 -15.47
N THR A 144 -1.17 -7.61 -14.28
CA THR A 144 -0.72 -9.00 -14.03
C THR A 144 0.42 -9.42 -14.97
N GLU A 145 1.26 -8.46 -15.34
CA GLU A 145 2.32 -8.64 -16.32
C GLU A 145 3.69 -8.59 -15.66
N VAL A 146 4.57 -9.48 -16.06
CA VAL A 146 5.97 -9.48 -15.66
C VAL A 146 6.84 -9.50 -16.92
N THR A 147 7.78 -8.59 -17.00
CA THR A 147 8.78 -8.59 -18.09
C THR A 147 10.19 -8.58 -17.52
N ARG A 148 11.11 -9.21 -18.23
CA ARG A 148 12.54 -9.20 -17.96
C ARG A 148 13.29 -8.83 -19.23
N ASP A 149 14.09 -7.78 -19.19
CA ASP A 149 14.77 -7.24 -20.38
C ASP A 149 13.78 -6.96 -21.54
N GLY A 150 12.56 -6.47 -21.23
CA GLY A 150 11.49 -6.22 -22.19
C GLY A 150 10.76 -7.47 -22.71
N LYS A 151 11.15 -8.68 -22.29
CA LYS A 151 10.49 -9.93 -22.69
C LYS A 151 9.52 -10.38 -21.61
N SER A 152 8.32 -10.79 -22.02
CA SER A 152 7.29 -11.29 -21.09
C SER A 152 7.75 -12.55 -20.37
N VAL A 153 7.51 -12.61 -19.06
CA VAL A 153 7.74 -13.77 -18.19
C VAL A 153 6.39 -14.35 -17.79
N SER A 154 6.08 -15.55 -18.25
CA SER A 154 4.81 -16.22 -17.92
C SER A 154 4.86 -16.80 -16.51
N LEU A 155 4.09 -16.21 -15.58
CA LEU A 155 3.88 -16.72 -14.24
C LEU A 155 2.47 -17.33 -14.12
N SER A 156 2.35 -18.39 -13.32
CA SER A 156 1.04 -18.85 -12.89
C SER A 156 0.41 -17.84 -11.89
N ALA A 157 -0.90 -17.91 -11.70
CA ALA A 157 -1.59 -17.02 -10.75
C ALA A 157 -0.97 -17.07 -9.34
N ARG A 158 -0.55 -18.25 -8.87
CA ARG A 158 0.10 -18.41 -7.56
C ARG A 158 1.52 -17.86 -7.50
N GLU A 159 2.30 -18.04 -8.57
CA GLU A 159 3.64 -17.46 -8.66
C GLU A 159 3.57 -15.93 -8.72
N PHE A 160 2.58 -15.39 -9.42
CA PHE A 160 2.36 -13.95 -9.46
C PHE A 160 1.94 -13.40 -8.10
N GLN A 161 1.01 -14.06 -7.39
CA GLN A 161 0.62 -13.69 -6.03
C GLN A 161 1.81 -13.74 -5.06
N LEU A 162 2.66 -14.77 -5.17
CA LEU A 162 3.88 -14.91 -4.37
C LEU A 162 4.88 -13.78 -4.68
N LEU A 163 5.11 -13.47 -5.95
CA LEU A 163 5.98 -12.36 -6.37
C LEU A 163 5.45 -11.03 -5.84
N ARG A 164 4.15 -10.78 -6.00
CA ARG A 164 3.49 -9.60 -5.46
C ARG A 164 3.71 -9.49 -3.96
N TYR A 165 3.46 -10.55 -3.21
CA TYR A 165 3.63 -10.58 -1.76
C TYR A 165 5.08 -10.28 -1.34
N PHE A 166 6.07 -10.80 -2.08
CA PHE A 166 7.47 -10.47 -1.89
C PHE A 166 7.81 -9.01 -2.19
N LEU A 167 7.26 -8.44 -3.24
CA LEU A 167 7.47 -7.04 -3.61
C LEU A 167 6.84 -6.08 -2.58
N GLU A 168 5.66 -6.43 -2.07
CA GLU A 168 4.96 -5.70 -1.02
C GLU A 168 5.70 -5.74 0.34
N HIS A 169 6.54 -6.77 0.59
CA HIS A 169 7.32 -6.96 1.82
C HIS A 169 8.84 -6.94 1.56
N ARG A 170 9.26 -6.12 0.60
CA ARG A 170 10.67 -6.02 0.21
C ARG A 170 11.56 -5.67 1.41
N GLY A 171 12.69 -6.39 1.54
CA GLY A 171 13.61 -6.19 2.65
C GLY A 171 13.24 -6.92 3.94
N THR A 172 12.04 -7.48 4.04
CA THR A 172 11.57 -8.22 5.22
C THR A 172 11.79 -9.72 5.05
N THR A 173 12.20 -10.39 6.12
CA THR A 173 12.27 -11.87 6.13
C THR A 173 10.89 -12.43 6.44
N LEU A 174 10.31 -13.13 5.49
CA LEU A 174 9.00 -13.75 5.58
C LEU A 174 9.13 -15.24 5.91
N SER A 175 8.43 -15.67 6.94
CA SER A 175 8.42 -17.10 7.30
C SER A 175 7.61 -17.93 6.29
N ARG A 176 7.94 -19.22 6.15
CA ARG A 176 7.19 -20.13 5.27
C ARG A 176 5.71 -20.23 5.65
N ASN A 177 5.41 -20.21 6.94
CA ASN A 177 4.04 -20.26 7.44
C ASN A 177 3.26 -18.99 7.10
N GLU A 178 3.88 -17.84 7.24
CA GLU A 178 3.33 -16.54 6.88
C GLU A 178 3.03 -16.47 5.37
N ILE A 179 4.01 -16.81 4.53
CA ILE A 179 3.83 -16.87 3.07
C ILE A 179 2.69 -17.83 2.70
N LEU A 180 2.63 -19.01 3.32
CA LEU A 180 1.60 -20.00 3.06
C LEU A 180 0.22 -19.48 3.42
N LYS A 181 0.09 -18.82 4.57
CA LYS A 181 -1.17 -18.24 5.03
C LYS A 181 -1.64 -17.11 4.10
N GLU A 182 -0.77 -16.15 3.79
CA GLU A 182 -1.15 -14.94 3.06
C GLU A 182 -1.36 -15.22 1.56
N VAL A 183 -0.56 -16.09 0.93
CA VAL A 183 -0.65 -16.39 -0.51
C VAL A 183 -1.64 -17.52 -0.82
N TRP A 184 -1.78 -18.51 0.07
CA TRP A 184 -2.64 -19.68 -0.16
C TRP A 184 -3.90 -19.71 0.70
N GLY A 185 -3.97 -18.93 1.78
CA GLY A 185 -5.13 -18.88 2.68
C GLY A 185 -5.20 -20.08 3.65
N TYR A 186 -4.16 -20.90 3.74
CA TYR A 186 -4.16 -22.08 4.62
C TYR A 186 -3.55 -21.80 5.99
N SER A 187 -4.25 -22.22 7.05
CA SER A 187 -3.78 -22.08 8.44
C SER A 187 -3.05 -23.34 8.99
N VAL A 188 -2.63 -24.28 8.15
CA VAL A 188 -2.16 -25.60 8.61
C VAL A 188 -0.68 -25.81 8.38
N LYS A 189 0.01 -26.21 9.46
CA LYS A 189 1.46 -26.47 9.58
C LYS A 189 2.05 -27.54 8.63
N THR A 190 1.26 -28.17 7.76
CA THR A 190 1.65 -29.44 7.12
C THR A 190 2.23 -29.28 5.70
N PHE A 191 2.14 -28.12 5.05
CA PHE A 191 2.47 -28.00 3.62
C PHE A 191 3.49 -26.89 3.30
N THR A 192 4.43 -26.61 4.18
CA THR A 192 5.47 -25.58 3.95
C THR A 192 6.36 -25.88 2.73
N ARG A 193 6.49 -27.13 2.32
CA ARG A 193 7.18 -27.52 1.08
C ARG A 193 6.52 -26.94 -0.19
N THR A 194 5.22 -26.62 -0.15
CA THR A 194 4.55 -25.92 -1.24
C THR A 194 5.19 -24.57 -1.52
N VAL A 195 5.55 -23.81 -0.48
CA VAL A 195 6.23 -22.52 -0.61
C VAL A 195 7.59 -22.70 -1.27
N ASP A 196 8.38 -23.70 -0.83
CA ASP A 196 9.73 -23.95 -1.34
C ASP A 196 9.69 -24.29 -2.86
N VAL A 197 8.72 -25.11 -3.29
CA VAL A 197 8.53 -25.45 -4.71
C VAL A 197 8.19 -24.22 -5.55
N HIS A 198 7.27 -23.38 -5.09
CA HIS A 198 6.88 -22.18 -5.82
C HIS A 198 7.98 -21.11 -5.82
N VAL A 199 8.75 -20.99 -4.74
CA VAL A 199 9.93 -20.11 -4.71
C VAL A 199 10.99 -20.60 -5.70
N ALA A 200 11.23 -21.91 -5.79
CA ALA A 200 12.19 -22.47 -6.75
C ALA A 200 11.72 -22.22 -8.20
N SER A 201 10.44 -22.45 -8.52
CA SER A 201 9.87 -22.18 -9.82
C SER A 201 9.92 -20.69 -10.17
N LEU A 202 9.56 -19.83 -9.22
CA LEU A 202 9.62 -18.37 -9.39
C LEU A 202 11.05 -17.90 -9.67
N ARG A 203 12.04 -18.36 -8.91
CA ARG A 203 13.46 -18.07 -9.17
C ARG A 203 13.88 -18.45 -10.60
N GLN A 204 13.56 -19.67 -11.01
CA GLN A 204 13.87 -20.14 -12.37
C GLN A 204 13.30 -19.22 -13.45
N LYS A 205 12.02 -18.81 -13.32
CA LYS A 205 11.34 -17.93 -14.27
C LYS A 205 11.88 -16.51 -14.26
N LEU A 206 12.25 -16.00 -13.09
CA LEU A 206 12.88 -14.68 -12.93
C LEU A 206 14.38 -14.69 -13.32
N GLY A 207 14.98 -15.86 -13.52
CA GLY A 207 16.43 -15.99 -13.78
C GLY A 207 17.26 -15.65 -12.56
N ASP A 208 16.76 -16.00 -11.37
CA ASP A 208 17.41 -15.81 -10.08
C ASP A 208 18.12 -17.10 -9.65
N ASP A 209 19.47 -17.08 -9.60
CA ASP A 209 20.24 -18.25 -9.22
C ASP A 209 20.18 -18.46 -7.69
N PRO A 210 19.74 -19.64 -7.20
CA PRO A 210 19.72 -19.93 -5.77
C PRO A 210 21.09 -19.86 -5.08
N LYS A 211 22.20 -20.01 -5.83
CA LYS A 211 23.57 -19.93 -5.30
C LYS A 211 24.05 -18.49 -5.18
N GLU A 212 23.60 -17.62 -6.11
CA GLU A 212 23.88 -16.19 -6.11
C GLU A 212 22.58 -15.38 -6.30
N PRO A 213 21.70 -15.42 -5.29
CA PRO A 213 20.37 -14.85 -5.44
C PRO A 213 20.43 -13.32 -5.54
N ARG A 214 19.80 -12.78 -6.57
CA ARG A 214 19.68 -11.33 -6.81
C ARG A 214 18.36 -10.77 -6.31
N PHE A 215 17.33 -11.59 -6.24
CA PHE A 215 15.97 -11.18 -5.90
C PHE A 215 15.49 -11.85 -4.61
N ILE A 216 15.47 -13.18 -4.56
CA ILE A 216 14.91 -13.92 -3.43
C ILE A 216 16.03 -14.64 -2.69
N VAL A 217 16.38 -14.19 -1.49
CA VAL A 217 17.38 -14.80 -0.62
C VAL A 217 16.70 -15.81 0.30
N THR A 218 17.31 -17.00 0.46
CA THR A 218 16.90 -17.95 1.50
C THR A 218 17.56 -17.57 2.81
N VAL A 219 16.75 -17.28 3.84
CA VAL A 219 17.23 -17.07 5.20
C VAL A 219 17.07 -18.36 5.95
N THR A 220 18.20 -19.07 6.14
CA THR A 220 18.23 -20.43 6.72
C THR A 220 17.50 -20.50 8.06
N GLY A 221 16.60 -21.46 8.21
CA GLY A 221 15.79 -21.65 9.42
C GLY A 221 14.61 -20.66 9.58
N LEU A 222 14.59 -19.53 8.87
CA LEU A 222 13.56 -18.49 9.01
C LEU A 222 12.59 -18.47 7.81
N GLY A 223 13.08 -18.40 6.59
CA GLY A 223 12.21 -18.32 5.41
C GLY A 223 12.89 -17.68 4.21
N TYR A 224 12.23 -16.71 3.61
CA TYR A 224 12.68 -16.02 2.40
C TYR A 224 12.63 -14.51 2.56
N LYS A 225 13.52 -13.81 1.84
CA LYS A 225 13.58 -12.35 1.82
C LYS A 225 13.76 -11.87 0.38
N PHE A 226 12.97 -10.89 -0.05
CA PHE A 226 13.17 -10.21 -1.32
C PHE A 226 14.11 -9.02 -1.12
N VAL A 227 15.24 -8.96 -1.86
CA VAL A 227 16.35 -8.03 -1.56
C VAL A 227 16.63 -7.00 -2.67
N ALA A 228 16.07 -7.16 -3.85
CA ALA A 228 16.39 -6.29 -4.98
C ALA A 228 15.44 -5.08 -5.13
#